data_f5ca95aecf0dc11c896f6dbccb585d59
#
_entry.id   f5ca95aecf0dc11c896f6dbccb585d59
#
_cell.length_a   1.000
_cell.length_b   1.000
_cell.length_c   1.000
_cell.angle_alpha   90.00
_cell.angle_beta   90.00
_cell.angle_gamma   90.00
#
_symmetry.space_group_name_H-M   'P 1'
#
loop_
_entity.id
_entity.type
_entity.pdbx_description
1 polymer ?
#
loop_
_entity_poly.entity_id
_entity_poly.type
_entity_poly.pdbx_seq_one_letter_code
_entity_poly.pdbx_strand_id
1 'polypeptide(L)'
;SKFARQVTMLVRGGCLSATMSQYLENQIAATKNIVVRLNSNVTAVDGVDRLASITIQNSKTCDQETVAASALLIYAGAIPRTDWLAGVVERDAQGYLISGQHLIREGGRPSGWTPDRDPLYLETSVPGVFVAGDVRHRSAKGVTSGVGEGAMAVKLVHEYLDLV
;
A
#
# COMPACT_ATOMS: atom_id res chain seq x y z
N SER A 1 6.76 -13.19 16.38
CA SER A 1 6.80 -14.46 17.13
C SER A 1 7.91 -14.52 18.18
N LYS A 2 9.08 -13.93 17.95
CA LYS A 2 10.24 -14.03 18.87
C LYS A 2 9.96 -13.46 20.28
N PHE A 3 9.09 -12.46 20.43
CA PHE A 3 8.83 -11.76 21.68
C PHE A 3 7.41 -11.96 22.23
N ALA A 4 6.53 -12.57 21.45
CA ALA A 4 5.15 -12.84 21.83
C ALA A 4 4.97 -14.28 22.25
N ARG A 5 4.12 -14.54 23.27
CA ARG A 5 3.72 -15.88 23.64
C ARG A 5 3.01 -16.58 22.49
N GLN A 6 2.10 -15.87 21.84
CA GLN A 6 1.36 -16.29 20.65
C GLN A 6 1.12 -15.12 19.72
N VAL A 7 1.21 -15.38 18.43
CA VAL A 7 0.81 -14.47 17.36
C VAL A 7 -0.34 -15.09 16.60
N THR A 8 -1.49 -14.45 16.58
CA THR A 8 -2.62 -14.87 15.75
C THR A 8 -2.63 -14.04 14.48
N MET A 9 -2.43 -14.68 13.34
CA MET A 9 -2.50 -14.04 12.02
C MET A 9 -3.92 -14.19 11.47
N LEU A 10 -4.62 -13.07 11.35
CA LEU A 10 -5.96 -13.03 10.76
C LEU A 10 -5.84 -12.74 9.26
N VAL A 11 -6.42 -13.59 8.44
CA VAL A 11 -6.38 -13.51 6.99
C VAL A 11 -7.81 -13.39 6.46
N ARG A 12 -8.11 -12.32 5.73
CA ARG A 12 -9.44 -12.08 5.16
C ARG A 12 -9.82 -13.13 4.11
N GLY A 13 -8.84 -13.63 3.39
CA GLY A 13 -9.01 -14.66 2.36
C GLY A 13 -9.08 -16.10 2.93
N GLY A 14 -9.40 -17.03 2.05
CA GLY A 14 -9.51 -18.47 2.37
C GLY A 14 -8.18 -19.23 2.30
N CYS A 15 -7.07 -18.60 1.91
CA CYS A 15 -5.74 -19.18 1.89
C CYS A 15 -4.66 -18.10 1.97
N LEU A 16 -3.44 -18.47 2.33
CA LEU A 16 -2.25 -17.61 2.33
C LEU A 16 -1.65 -17.52 0.93
N SER A 17 -1.65 -18.60 0.17
CA SER A 17 -1.00 -18.76 -1.13
C SER A 17 -1.47 -17.76 -2.20
N ALA A 18 -2.64 -17.15 -2.04
CA ALA A 18 -3.14 -16.13 -2.98
C ALA A 18 -2.26 -14.88 -3.05
N THR A 19 -1.55 -14.55 -1.96
CA THR A 19 -0.80 -13.28 -1.84
C THR A 19 0.57 -13.43 -1.19
N MET A 20 0.94 -14.64 -0.77
CA MET A 20 2.17 -14.93 -0.02
C MET A 20 3.04 -15.93 -0.78
N SER A 21 4.36 -15.77 -0.69
CA SER A 21 5.30 -16.74 -1.27
C SER A 21 5.32 -18.05 -0.45
N GLN A 22 5.55 -19.17 -1.12
CA GLN A 22 5.67 -20.48 -0.50
C GLN A 22 6.72 -20.52 0.61
N TYR A 23 7.81 -19.77 0.46
CA TYR A 23 8.85 -19.65 1.48
C TYR A 23 8.29 -19.09 2.80
N LEU A 24 7.49 -18.03 2.74
CA LEU A 24 6.87 -17.44 3.94
C LEU A 24 5.80 -18.35 4.55
N GLU A 25 5.00 -19.03 3.72
CA GLU A 25 4.03 -20.02 4.21
C GLU A 25 4.72 -21.12 5.00
N ASN A 26 5.82 -21.67 4.46
CA ASN A 26 6.61 -22.69 5.14
C ASN A 26 7.20 -22.19 6.47
N GLN A 27 7.67 -20.94 6.53
CA GLN A 27 8.17 -20.34 7.76
C GLN A 27 7.06 -20.18 8.82
N ILE A 28 5.87 -19.73 8.39
CA ILE A 28 4.71 -19.60 9.28
C ILE A 28 4.32 -20.96 9.83
N ALA A 29 4.20 -21.97 8.97
CA ALA A 29 3.84 -23.33 9.37
C ALA A 29 4.87 -23.98 10.33
N ALA A 30 6.16 -23.66 10.15
CA ALA A 30 7.23 -24.14 11.02
C ALA A 30 7.31 -23.40 12.37
N THR A 31 6.63 -22.26 12.52
CA THR A 31 6.72 -21.42 13.72
C THR A 31 5.60 -21.75 14.71
N LYS A 32 5.95 -22.47 15.78
CA LYS A 32 5.00 -23.07 16.73
C LYS A 32 4.02 -22.12 17.42
N ASN A 33 4.41 -20.85 17.61
CA ASN A 33 3.57 -19.86 18.29
C ASN A 33 2.85 -18.92 17.33
N ILE A 34 2.76 -19.25 16.04
CA ILE A 34 1.91 -18.56 15.09
C ILE A 34 0.68 -19.42 14.80
N VAL A 35 -0.50 -18.85 15.00
CA VAL A 35 -1.79 -19.45 14.66
C VAL A 35 -2.41 -18.66 13.51
N VAL A 36 -2.71 -19.31 12.39
CA VAL A 36 -3.37 -18.69 11.23
C VAL A 36 -4.87 -18.93 11.31
N ARG A 37 -5.65 -17.86 11.21
CA ARG A 37 -7.12 -17.91 11.12
C ARG A 37 -7.55 -17.30 9.79
N LEU A 38 -8.04 -18.15 8.91
CA LEU A 38 -8.52 -17.76 7.57
C LEU A 38 -9.95 -17.22 7.63
N ASN A 39 -10.37 -16.49 6.62
CA ASN A 39 -11.70 -15.86 6.51
C ASN A 39 -12.06 -15.02 7.76
N SER A 40 -11.09 -14.36 8.36
CA SER A 40 -11.25 -13.72 9.66
C SER A 40 -10.92 -12.23 9.60
N ASN A 41 -11.78 -11.42 10.22
CA ASN A 41 -11.63 -9.98 10.35
C ASN A 41 -11.80 -9.55 11.80
N VAL A 42 -11.16 -8.45 12.20
CA VAL A 42 -11.44 -7.78 13.47
C VAL A 42 -12.65 -6.86 13.26
N THR A 43 -13.65 -6.99 14.11
CA THR A 43 -14.87 -6.17 14.06
C THR A 43 -14.99 -5.19 15.21
N ALA A 44 -14.34 -5.49 16.35
CA ALA A 44 -14.28 -4.58 17.50
C ALA A 44 -12.99 -4.75 18.27
N VAL A 45 -12.63 -3.73 19.00
CA VAL A 45 -11.51 -3.69 19.95
C VAL A 45 -12.00 -3.13 21.27
N ASP A 46 -11.46 -3.59 22.39
CA ASP A 46 -11.82 -3.11 23.72
C ASP A 46 -10.59 -2.96 24.62
N GLY A 47 -10.65 -1.98 25.54
CA GLY A 47 -9.62 -1.63 26.49
C GLY A 47 -9.75 -0.19 26.95
N VAL A 48 -9.27 0.16 28.13
CA VAL A 48 -9.31 1.53 28.67
C VAL A 48 -8.01 2.25 28.34
N ASP A 49 -6.91 1.91 29.03
CA ASP A 49 -5.61 2.56 28.80
C ASP A 49 -4.76 1.81 27.75
N ARG A 50 -5.10 0.57 27.47
CA ARG A 50 -4.42 -0.31 26.51
C ARG A 50 -5.38 -1.34 25.95
N LEU A 51 -5.03 -1.92 24.81
CA LEU A 51 -5.79 -3.01 24.23
C LEU A 51 -5.89 -4.18 25.22
N ALA A 52 -7.11 -4.62 25.50
CA ALA A 52 -7.41 -5.76 26.37
C ALA A 52 -7.98 -6.95 25.58
N SER A 53 -8.85 -6.68 24.59
CA SER A 53 -9.45 -7.72 23.77
C SER A 53 -9.77 -7.23 22.35
N ILE A 54 -9.96 -8.19 21.45
CA ILE A 54 -10.47 -7.98 20.11
C ILE A 54 -11.63 -8.92 19.84
N THR A 55 -12.60 -8.49 19.04
CA THR A 55 -13.65 -9.36 18.52
C THR A 55 -13.29 -9.74 17.08
N ILE A 56 -13.21 -11.04 16.85
CA ILE A 56 -12.90 -11.64 15.54
C ILE A 56 -14.18 -12.22 14.97
N GLN A 57 -14.48 -11.91 13.70
CA GLN A 57 -15.60 -12.49 12.96
C GLN A 57 -15.08 -13.35 11.82
N ASN A 58 -15.64 -14.54 11.67
CA ASN A 58 -15.45 -15.36 10.49
C ASN A 58 -16.40 -14.87 9.38
N SER A 59 -15.86 -14.48 8.23
CA SER A 59 -16.65 -13.91 7.11
C SER A 59 -17.50 -14.96 6.37
N LYS A 60 -17.25 -16.27 6.56
CA LYS A 60 -18.04 -17.34 5.94
C LYS A 60 -19.17 -17.84 6.83
N THR A 61 -18.90 -18.02 8.13
CA THR A 61 -19.89 -18.56 9.08
C THR A 61 -20.63 -17.47 9.83
N CYS A 62 -20.14 -16.22 9.79
CA CYS A 62 -20.60 -15.08 10.58
C CYS A 62 -20.40 -15.25 12.10
N ASP A 63 -19.77 -16.32 12.55
CA ASP A 63 -19.46 -16.53 13.95
C ASP A 63 -18.53 -15.44 14.47
N GLN A 64 -18.77 -14.99 15.70
CA GLN A 64 -17.96 -14.02 16.40
C GLN A 64 -17.35 -14.61 17.67
N GLU A 65 -16.12 -14.23 17.95
CA GLU A 65 -15.39 -14.61 19.15
C GLU A 65 -14.61 -13.42 19.68
N THR A 66 -14.66 -13.17 20.98
CA THR A 66 -13.84 -12.17 21.65
C THR A 66 -12.67 -12.86 22.34
N VAL A 67 -11.46 -12.43 22.01
CA VAL A 67 -10.21 -12.98 22.53
C VAL A 67 -9.36 -11.90 23.19
N ALA A 68 -8.64 -12.24 24.25
CA ALA A 68 -7.68 -11.35 24.86
C ALA A 68 -6.53 -11.03 23.90
N ALA A 69 -6.18 -9.76 23.80
CA ALA A 69 -5.08 -9.27 22.96
C ALA A 69 -4.39 -8.10 23.61
N SER A 70 -3.07 -8.11 23.61
CA SER A 70 -2.24 -7.00 24.14
C SER A 70 -1.72 -6.06 23.04
N ALA A 71 -1.79 -6.49 21.77
CA ALA A 71 -1.42 -5.68 20.62
C ALA A 71 -2.20 -6.11 19.38
N LEU A 72 -2.53 -5.18 18.52
CA LEU A 72 -3.12 -5.40 17.20
C LEU A 72 -2.26 -4.68 16.15
N LEU A 73 -1.73 -5.45 15.20
CA LEU A 73 -0.94 -4.94 14.07
C LEU A 73 -1.79 -5.05 12.81
N ILE A 74 -2.05 -3.92 12.16
CA ILE A 74 -2.94 -3.85 11.00
C ILE A 74 -2.11 -3.68 9.73
N TYR A 75 -2.08 -4.73 8.89
CA TYR A 75 -1.40 -4.76 7.59
C TYR A 75 -2.42 -4.93 6.46
N ALA A 76 -3.43 -4.08 6.45
CA ALA A 76 -4.56 -4.19 5.52
C ALA A 76 -4.29 -3.58 4.12
N GLY A 77 -3.05 -3.17 3.85
CA GLY A 77 -2.67 -2.44 2.63
C GLY A 77 -2.89 -0.93 2.77
N ALA A 78 -2.73 -0.22 1.66
CA ALA A 78 -2.88 1.22 1.59
C ALA A 78 -3.87 1.60 0.48
N ILE A 79 -4.63 2.67 0.72
CA ILE A 79 -5.51 3.30 -0.27
C ILE A 79 -5.01 4.73 -0.47
N PRO A 80 -4.70 5.15 -1.71
CA PRO A 80 -4.28 6.51 -1.98
C PRO A 80 -5.45 7.48 -1.72
N ARG A 81 -5.17 8.60 -1.05
CA ARG A 81 -6.16 9.65 -0.78
C ARG A 81 -6.01 10.78 -1.79
N THR A 82 -6.27 10.48 -3.06
CA THR A 82 -6.03 11.36 -4.22
C THR A 82 -7.30 11.82 -4.92
N ASP A 83 -8.47 11.67 -4.32
CA ASP A 83 -9.75 12.02 -4.95
C ASP A 83 -9.85 13.52 -5.28
N TRP A 84 -9.19 14.37 -4.50
CA TRP A 84 -9.08 15.80 -4.74
C TRP A 84 -8.29 16.16 -6.02
N LEU A 85 -7.53 15.21 -6.58
CA LEU A 85 -6.80 15.34 -7.86
C LEU A 85 -7.56 14.75 -9.05
N ALA A 86 -8.79 14.29 -8.84
CA ALA A 86 -9.60 13.73 -9.92
C ALA A 86 -9.82 14.77 -11.04
N GLY A 87 -9.54 14.37 -12.27
CA GLY A 87 -9.66 15.26 -13.43
C GLY A 87 -8.52 16.28 -13.57
N VAL A 88 -7.57 16.35 -12.63
CA VAL A 88 -6.38 17.21 -12.71
C VAL A 88 -5.16 16.43 -13.19
N VAL A 89 -4.87 15.29 -12.56
CA VAL A 89 -3.76 14.39 -12.95
C VAL A 89 -4.26 13.02 -13.26
N GLU A 90 -3.56 12.28 -14.14
CA GLU A 90 -3.91 10.91 -14.45
C GLU A 90 -3.67 9.98 -13.27
N ARG A 91 -4.67 9.11 -13.00
CA ARG A 91 -4.67 8.13 -11.92
C ARG A 91 -5.03 6.75 -12.47
N ASP A 92 -4.56 5.71 -11.81
CA ASP A 92 -5.05 4.36 -12.08
C ASP A 92 -6.45 4.09 -11.48
N ALA A 93 -6.99 2.91 -11.74
CA ALA A 93 -8.31 2.51 -11.25
C ALA A 93 -8.41 2.45 -9.72
N GLN A 94 -7.30 2.39 -8.99
CA GLN A 94 -7.21 2.40 -7.55
C GLN A 94 -6.95 3.81 -6.97
N GLY A 95 -6.71 4.81 -7.83
CA GLY A 95 -6.43 6.19 -7.45
C GLY A 95 -4.94 6.53 -7.29
N TYR A 96 -4.00 5.63 -7.58
CA TYR A 96 -2.58 5.97 -7.57
C TYR A 96 -2.22 6.87 -8.74
N LEU A 97 -1.32 7.84 -8.50
CA LEU A 97 -0.91 8.82 -9.51
C LEU A 97 0.06 8.19 -10.50
N ILE A 98 -0.23 8.33 -11.77
CA ILE A 98 0.61 7.81 -12.86
C ILE A 98 1.69 8.85 -13.18
N SER A 99 2.94 8.40 -13.42
CA SER A 99 4.08 9.29 -13.68
C SER A 99 5.05 8.72 -14.70
N GLY A 100 5.84 9.60 -15.28
CA GLY A 100 6.94 9.28 -16.18
C GLY A 100 6.52 8.40 -17.35
N GLN A 101 7.30 7.37 -17.62
CA GLN A 101 7.06 6.46 -18.74
C GLN A 101 5.70 5.74 -18.72
N HIS A 102 5.05 5.62 -17.56
CA HIS A 102 3.72 5.00 -17.48
C HIS A 102 2.61 5.87 -18.05
N LEU A 103 2.88 7.14 -18.30
CA LEU A 103 1.99 8.07 -19.01
C LEU A 103 2.07 7.91 -20.54
N ILE A 104 3.16 7.34 -21.06
CA ILE A 104 3.33 7.11 -22.50
C ILE A 104 2.54 5.87 -22.89
N ARG A 105 1.56 6.04 -23.76
CA ARG A 105 0.70 4.96 -24.24
C ARG A 105 0.71 4.96 -25.77
N GLU A 106 0.92 3.79 -26.38
CA GLU A 106 0.94 3.62 -27.83
C GLU A 106 1.89 4.61 -28.54
N GLY A 107 3.01 4.99 -27.85
CA GLY A 107 3.98 5.95 -28.34
C GLY A 107 3.55 7.41 -28.22
N GLY A 108 2.38 7.71 -27.64
CA GLY A 108 1.85 9.06 -27.45
C GLY A 108 2.05 9.58 -26.03
N ARG A 109 2.24 10.89 -25.92
CA ARG A 109 2.33 11.63 -24.65
C ARG A 109 0.94 11.78 -24.00
N PRO A 110 0.85 12.13 -22.70
CA PRO A 110 -0.44 12.37 -22.04
C PRO A 110 -1.30 13.41 -22.76
N SER A 111 -2.60 13.25 -22.65
CA SER A 111 -3.54 14.24 -23.22
C SER A 111 -3.30 15.63 -22.61
N GLY A 112 -3.20 16.65 -23.46
CA GLY A 112 -2.91 18.02 -23.03
C GLY A 112 -1.45 18.29 -22.68
N TRP A 113 -0.53 17.37 -22.94
CA TRP A 113 0.90 17.57 -22.73
C TRP A 113 1.47 18.57 -23.73
N THR A 114 1.96 19.70 -23.23
CA THR A 114 2.46 20.81 -24.08
C THR A 114 3.98 20.80 -24.31
N PRO A 115 4.84 20.31 -23.40
CA PRO A 115 6.30 20.35 -23.61
C PRO A 115 6.75 19.45 -24.77
N ASP A 116 7.77 19.89 -25.51
CA ASP A 116 8.39 19.04 -26.56
C ASP A 116 9.43 18.07 -25.98
N ARG A 117 9.04 17.36 -24.95
CA ARG A 117 9.78 16.27 -24.28
C ARG A 117 8.81 15.31 -23.65
N ASP A 118 9.28 14.14 -23.31
CA ASP A 118 8.52 13.18 -22.52
C ASP A 118 8.48 13.59 -21.03
N PRO A 119 7.50 13.12 -20.26
CA PRO A 119 7.45 13.33 -18.82
C PRO A 119 8.70 12.79 -18.11
N LEU A 120 9.27 13.57 -17.21
CA LEU A 120 10.36 13.11 -16.34
C LEU A 120 9.87 11.96 -15.44
N TYR A 121 10.77 11.14 -14.92
CA TYR A 121 10.45 9.87 -14.25
C TYR A 121 9.34 9.97 -13.17
N LEU A 122 9.36 11.01 -12.34
CA LEU A 122 8.33 11.24 -11.32
C LEU A 122 7.31 12.33 -11.72
N GLU A 123 7.39 12.87 -12.93
CA GLU A 123 6.47 13.90 -13.40
C GLU A 123 5.11 13.29 -13.75
N THR A 124 4.04 13.95 -13.33
CA THR A 124 2.65 13.52 -13.58
C THR A 124 2.21 13.92 -14.99
N SER A 125 0.94 13.68 -15.33
CA SER A 125 0.34 14.13 -16.59
C SER A 125 0.25 15.67 -16.71
N VAL A 126 0.58 16.42 -15.65
CA VAL A 126 0.64 17.87 -15.65
C VAL A 126 2.11 18.27 -15.58
N PRO A 127 2.63 19.02 -16.58
CA PRO A 127 4.02 19.46 -16.59
C PRO A 127 4.41 20.23 -15.33
N GLY A 128 5.57 19.89 -14.76
CA GLY A 128 6.10 20.49 -13.52
C GLY A 128 5.44 20.02 -12.23
N VAL A 129 4.49 19.10 -12.29
CA VAL A 129 3.89 18.47 -11.10
C VAL A 129 4.47 17.07 -10.92
N PHE A 130 5.09 16.83 -9.76
CA PHE A 130 5.79 15.59 -9.46
C PHE A 130 5.08 14.79 -8.37
N VAL A 131 5.22 13.46 -8.42
CA VAL A 131 4.69 12.53 -7.43
C VAL A 131 5.78 11.59 -6.95
N ALA A 132 5.86 11.37 -5.62
CA ALA A 132 6.82 10.48 -5.00
C ALA A 132 6.19 9.66 -3.88
N GLY A 133 6.74 8.48 -3.60
CA GLY A 133 6.34 7.62 -2.49
C GLY A 133 5.12 6.75 -2.76
N ASP A 134 4.47 6.34 -1.68
CA ASP A 134 3.41 5.32 -1.69
C ASP A 134 2.20 5.68 -2.56
N VAL A 135 1.96 6.95 -2.80
CA VAL A 135 0.85 7.47 -3.62
C VAL A 135 1.09 7.29 -5.13
N ARG A 136 2.32 7.02 -5.54
CA ARG A 136 2.68 6.84 -6.94
C ARG A 136 2.32 5.42 -7.44
N HIS A 137 1.78 5.35 -8.64
CA HIS A 137 1.51 4.11 -9.36
C HIS A 137 2.78 3.25 -9.47
N ARG A 138 2.69 1.97 -9.10
CA ARG A 138 3.79 0.99 -9.11
C ARG A 138 5.03 1.35 -8.28
N SER A 139 4.93 2.30 -7.33
CA SER A 139 6.02 2.49 -6.38
C SER A 139 6.16 1.26 -5.46
N ALA A 140 7.37 0.97 -5.03
CA ALA A 140 7.59 0.04 -3.93
C ALA A 140 7.09 0.71 -2.65
N LYS A 141 6.00 0.19 -2.07
CA LYS A 141 5.39 0.79 -0.87
C LYS A 141 6.31 0.64 0.33
N GLY A 142 6.69 1.74 0.95
CA GLY A 142 7.54 1.74 2.12
C GLY A 142 8.35 3.02 2.33
N VAL A 143 8.79 3.22 3.57
CA VAL A 143 9.52 4.43 3.99
C VAL A 143 10.79 4.65 3.17
N THR A 144 11.62 3.62 3.02
CA THR A 144 12.91 3.71 2.29
C THR A 144 12.70 4.11 0.83
N SER A 145 11.71 3.52 0.17
CA SER A 145 11.37 3.87 -1.21
C SER A 145 10.85 5.30 -1.30
N GLY A 146 9.97 5.71 -0.37
CA GLY A 146 9.43 7.07 -0.32
C GLY A 146 10.52 8.12 -0.12
N VAL A 147 11.50 7.86 0.76
CA VAL A 147 12.66 8.75 0.96
C VAL A 147 13.52 8.83 -0.31
N GLY A 148 13.79 7.70 -0.95
CA GLY A 148 14.57 7.67 -2.20
C GLY A 148 13.88 8.40 -3.35
N GLU A 149 12.58 8.19 -3.54
CA GLU A 149 11.81 8.91 -4.55
C GLU A 149 11.69 10.41 -4.22
N GLY A 150 11.56 10.79 -2.93
CA GLY A 150 11.57 12.19 -2.51
C GLY A 150 12.87 12.90 -2.86
N ALA A 151 14.02 12.27 -2.59
CA ALA A 151 15.32 12.81 -2.99
C ALA A 151 15.46 12.93 -4.51
N MET A 152 14.97 11.94 -5.26
CA MET A 152 14.95 11.99 -6.72
C MET A 152 14.04 13.10 -7.25
N ALA A 153 12.88 13.31 -6.63
CA ALA A 153 11.95 14.36 -7.01
C ALA A 153 12.59 15.75 -6.95
N VAL A 154 13.39 16.04 -5.91
CA VAL A 154 14.12 17.32 -5.80
C VAL A 154 15.04 17.52 -7.01
N LYS A 155 15.81 16.48 -7.40
CA LYS A 155 16.67 16.55 -8.58
C LYS A 155 15.87 16.81 -9.86
N LEU A 156 14.75 16.10 -10.04
CA LEU A 156 13.92 16.24 -11.24
C LEU A 156 13.20 17.59 -11.31
N VAL A 157 12.86 18.18 -10.16
CA VAL A 157 12.34 19.57 -10.11
C VAL A 157 13.39 20.55 -10.60
N HIS A 158 14.66 20.43 -10.18
CA HIS A 158 15.74 21.27 -10.70
C HIS A 158 15.92 21.07 -12.20
N GLU A 159 15.96 19.83 -12.67
CA GLU A 159 16.04 19.52 -14.10
C GLU A 159 14.87 20.16 -14.89
N TYR A 160 13.66 20.10 -14.36
CA TYR A 160 12.48 20.75 -14.96
C TYR A 160 12.67 22.28 -15.05
N LEU A 161 13.16 22.90 -13.97
CA LEU A 161 13.37 24.37 -13.94
C LEU A 161 14.44 24.84 -14.92
N ASP A 162 15.41 23.99 -15.27
CA ASP A 162 16.42 24.27 -16.30
C ASP A 162 15.87 24.12 -17.74
N LEU A 163 14.68 23.52 -17.90
CA LEU A 163 14.04 23.25 -19.19
C LEU A 163 12.96 24.27 -19.56
N VAL A 164 12.58 25.13 -18.64
CA VAL A 164 11.51 26.17 -18.81
C VAL A 164 12.07 27.55 -18.58
#